data_04d6d1d5f0c2857bcae10844e52a1689
#
_entry.id   04d6d1d5f0c2857bcae10844e52a1689
#
_cell.length_a   1.000
_cell.length_b   1.000
_cell.length_c   1.000
_cell.angle_alpha   90.00
_cell.angle_beta   90.00
_cell.angle_gamma   90.00
#
_symmetry.space_group_name_H-M   'P 1'
#
loop_
_entity.id
_entity.type
_entity.pdbx_description
1 polymer ?
#
loop_
_entity_poly.entity_id
_entity_poly.type
_entity_poly.pdbx_seq_one_letter_code
_entity_poly.pdbx_strand_id
1 'polypeptide(L)'
;MGPIVETPSASRYRMMPPVVPDDERPKMRTTGLRAWFGDTEVLRGVSLEVPSRKVTAIIGPSGCGKSTFVRCLNRMHEVVPGARVSGQVLLDDQSVYSRGVDPVRVRRRVGMVFQKPNPFPTMTVRENVLSGLRLNGIESQDEDALVERTLRQAALWDEVKDVLDRPGTSLSGGQQQRLCIARCLSVEPEVILMDEPCSALDPIATSRVEELVQQLRDRYTIVIVTHNMQQAARVADYTAFFYLGELVEHDTTDVVFTRPKNPRTEDYLTGRFG
;
A
#
# COMPACT_ATOMS: atom_id res chain seq x y z
N MET A 1 -59.89 -13.52 41.11
CA MET A 1 -58.65 -13.95 40.53
C MET A 1 -58.80 -13.94 39.01
N GLY A 2 -58.42 -12.88 38.36
CA GLY A 2 -58.47 -12.76 36.90
C GLY A 2 -57.11 -13.09 36.31
N PRO A 3 -57.05 -13.60 35.06
CA PRO A 3 -55.77 -14.03 34.45
C PRO A 3 -54.88 -12.84 34.07
N ILE A 4 -53.61 -13.00 34.39
CA ILE A 4 -52.54 -12.07 34.02
C ILE A 4 -52.29 -12.23 32.52
N VAL A 5 -52.50 -11.17 31.74
CA VAL A 5 -52.15 -11.11 30.31
C VAL A 5 -50.68 -10.70 30.22
N GLU A 6 -49.81 -11.64 29.84
CA GLU A 6 -48.43 -11.36 29.50
C GLU A 6 -48.38 -10.58 28.19
N THR A 7 -47.81 -9.37 28.24
CA THR A 7 -47.46 -8.59 27.07
C THR A 7 -46.23 -9.19 26.36
N PRO A 8 -46.24 -9.36 25.02
CA PRO A 8 -45.09 -9.89 24.31
C PRO A 8 -43.90 -8.91 24.39
N SER A 9 -42.77 -9.45 24.83
CA SER A 9 -41.46 -8.81 24.83
C SER A 9 -41.17 -8.21 23.46
N ALA A 10 -40.87 -6.90 23.44
CA ALA A 10 -40.41 -6.19 22.25
C ALA A 10 -39.15 -6.87 21.69
N SER A 11 -39.31 -7.59 20.59
CA SER A 11 -38.23 -8.14 19.79
C SER A 11 -37.28 -7.00 19.41
N ARG A 12 -36.06 -7.05 19.93
CA ARG A 12 -34.96 -6.13 19.54
C ARG A 12 -34.65 -6.38 18.07
N TYR A 13 -35.22 -5.63 17.17
CA TYR A 13 -34.76 -5.49 15.80
C TYR A 13 -33.34 -4.91 15.86
N ARG A 14 -32.35 -5.79 15.79
CA ARG A 14 -30.97 -5.38 15.54
C ARG A 14 -30.95 -4.91 14.09
N MET A 15 -31.00 -3.59 13.89
CA MET A 15 -30.81 -3.01 12.56
C MET A 15 -29.50 -3.56 12.01
N MET A 16 -29.57 -4.32 10.93
CA MET A 16 -28.37 -4.71 10.17
C MET A 16 -27.75 -3.41 9.67
N PRO A 17 -26.42 -3.25 9.80
CA PRO A 17 -25.75 -2.09 9.21
C PRO A 17 -26.07 -2.06 7.71
N PRO A 18 -26.18 -0.86 7.10
CA PRO A 18 -26.45 -0.74 5.68
C PRO A 18 -25.40 -1.55 4.89
N VAL A 19 -25.85 -2.27 3.86
CA VAL A 19 -24.94 -2.99 2.95
C VAL A 19 -24.19 -1.93 2.16
N VAL A 20 -22.92 -1.70 2.53
CA VAL A 20 -22.02 -0.83 1.79
C VAL A 20 -21.63 -1.57 0.50
N PRO A 21 -21.76 -0.96 -0.70
CA PRO A 21 -21.30 -1.56 -1.94
C PRO A 21 -19.84 -1.98 -1.85
N ASP A 22 -19.45 -3.03 -2.57
CA ASP A 22 -18.07 -3.57 -2.49
C ASP A 22 -16.99 -2.56 -2.90
N ASP A 23 -17.32 -1.61 -3.76
CA ASP A 23 -16.46 -0.51 -4.20
C ASP A 23 -16.33 0.63 -3.17
N GLU A 24 -17.23 0.70 -2.16
CA GLU A 24 -17.17 1.65 -1.05
C GLU A 24 -16.57 1.05 0.22
N ARG A 25 -16.33 -0.27 0.26
CA ARG A 25 -15.70 -0.90 1.42
C ARG A 25 -14.20 -0.65 1.44
N PRO A 26 -13.62 -0.34 2.61
CA PRO A 26 -12.18 -0.23 2.71
C PRO A 26 -11.52 -1.60 2.47
N LYS A 27 -10.54 -1.63 1.56
CA LYS A 27 -9.74 -2.83 1.29
C LYS A 27 -8.83 -3.17 2.47
N MET A 28 -8.25 -2.13 3.07
CA MET A 28 -7.51 -2.27 4.31
C MET A 28 -8.01 -1.27 5.36
N ARG A 29 -7.92 -1.67 6.62
CA ARG A 29 -8.26 -0.82 7.76
C ARG A 29 -7.26 -1.02 8.87
N THR A 30 -6.83 0.07 9.47
CA THR A 30 -6.10 0.03 10.74
C THR A 30 -6.94 0.65 11.85
N THR A 31 -6.84 0.10 13.07
CA THR A 31 -7.51 0.63 14.25
C THR A 31 -6.51 0.67 15.40
N GLY A 32 -6.20 1.88 15.87
CA GLY A 32 -5.28 2.10 16.98
C GLY A 32 -3.90 1.49 16.75
N LEU A 33 -3.40 1.47 15.51
CA LEU A 33 -2.12 0.84 15.16
C LEU A 33 -0.96 1.56 15.83
N ARG A 34 -0.18 0.83 16.63
CA ARG A 34 1.05 1.28 17.26
C ARG A 34 2.22 0.40 16.80
N ALA A 35 3.39 1.00 16.65
CA ALA A 35 4.59 0.29 16.25
C ALA A 35 5.82 0.84 16.96
N TRP A 36 6.76 -0.07 17.28
CA TRP A 36 8.00 0.25 18.00
C TRP A 36 9.21 -0.37 17.30
N PHE A 37 10.36 0.27 17.48
CA PHE A 37 11.68 -0.30 17.31
C PHE A 37 12.36 -0.32 18.68
N GLY A 38 12.57 -1.50 19.27
CA GLY A 38 12.97 -1.62 20.68
C GLY A 38 11.97 -0.90 21.59
N ASP A 39 12.42 0.09 22.33
CA ASP A 39 11.59 0.89 23.23
C ASP A 39 11.04 2.18 22.61
N THR A 40 11.48 2.52 21.39
CA THR A 40 11.04 3.73 20.70
C THR A 40 9.72 3.51 19.98
N GLU A 41 8.66 4.20 20.42
CA GLU A 41 7.36 4.21 19.75
C GLU A 41 7.41 5.15 18.53
N VAL A 42 7.11 4.59 17.36
CA VAL A 42 7.12 5.31 16.08
C VAL A 42 5.72 5.59 15.55
N LEU A 43 4.77 4.69 15.80
CA LEU A 43 3.33 4.91 15.47
C LEU A 43 2.52 4.93 16.75
N ARG A 44 1.63 5.92 16.87
CA ARG A 44 0.92 6.28 18.11
C ARG A 44 -0.60 6.16 17.98
N GLY A 45 -1.09 4.99 17.59
CA GLY A 45 -2.53 4.72 17.55
C GLY A 45 -3.20 5.15 16.24
N VAL A 46 -2.56 4.89 15.11
CA VAL A 46 -3.06 5.25 13.79
C VAL A 46 -4.29 4.42 13.40
N SER A 47 -5.39 5.12 13.08
CA SER A 47 -6.61 4.52 12.53
C SER A 47 -6.86 5.12 11.16
N LEU A 48 -6.80 4.28 10.11
CA LEU A 48 -6.91 4.70 8.71
C LEU A 48 -7.68 3.64 7.92
N GLU A 49 -8.57 4.08 7.05
CA GLU A 49 -9.23 3.26 6.05
C GLU A 49 -8.63 3.51 4.68
N VAL A 50 -8.31 2.43 3.96
CA VAL A 50 -7.78 2.46 2.59
C VAL A 50 -8.88 1.94 1.66
N PRO A 51 -9.54 2.81 0.88
CA PRO A 51 -10.62 2.42 -0.02
C PRO A 51 -10.17 1.44 -1.11
N SER A 52 -11.04 0.52 -1.48
CA SER A 52 -10.77 -0.48 -2.52
C SER A 52 -10.58 0.19 -3.89
N ARG A 53 -9.58 -0.29 -4.66
CA ARG A 53 -9.31 0.20 -6.03
C ARG A 53 -9.18 1.73 -6.13
N LYS A 54 -8.51 2.30 -5.13
CA LYS A 54 -8.15 3.72 -5.05
C LYS A 54 -6.69 3.86 -4.69
N VAL A 55 -6.14 5.02 -4.98
CA VAL A 55 -4.80 5.41 -4.57
C VAL A 55 -4.90 6.25 -3.30
N THR A 56 -4.30 5.79 -2.21
CA THR A 56 -4.16 6.56 -0.96
C THR A 56 -2.72 7.01 -0.82
N ALA A 57 -2.46 8.32 -0.87
CA ALA A 57 -1.15 8.88 -0.58
C ALA A 57 -0.97 9.09 0.93
N ILE A 58 0.23 8.78 1.41
CA ILE A 58 0.67 9.09 2.77
C ILE A 58 1.76 10.13 2.68
N ILE A 59 1.48 11.33 3.20
CA ILE A 59 2.39 12.48 3.19
C ILE A 59 2.78 12.88 4.62
N GLY A 60 3.86 13.66 4.76
CA GLY A 60 4.33 14.18 6.03
C GLY A 60 5.85 14.31 6.08
N PRO A 61 6.41 14.96 7.10
CA PRO A 61 7.85 15.18 7.24
C PRO A 61 8.63 13.87 7.32
N SER A 62 9.94 13.95 7.05
CA SER A 62 10.84 12.80 7.20
C SER A 62 10.84 12.32 8.66
N GLY A 63 10.88 11.00 8.87
CA GLY A 63 10.91 10.39 10.20
C GLY A 63 9.56 10.36 10.94
N CYS A 64 8.45 10.85 10.39
CA CYS A 64 7.16 10.84 11.07
C CYS A 64 6.42 9.48 11.09
N GLY A 65 7.03 8.39 10.59
CA GLY A 65 6.47 7.04 10.68
C GLY A 65 5.80 6.49 9.43
N LYS A 66 5.77 7.20 8.28
CA LYS A 66 5.11 6.77 7.03
C LYS A 66 5.55 5.39 6.54
N SER A 67 6.85 5.19 6.35
CA SER A 67 7.40 3.90 5.91
C SER A 67 7.16 2.79 6.94
N THR A 68 7.18 3.12 8.23
CA THR A 68 6.83 2.17 9.30
C THR A 68 5.37 1.74 9.19
N PHE A 69 4.46 2.69 8.95
CA PHE A 69 3.03 2.41 8.76
C PHE A 69 2.81 1.44 7.59
N VAL A 70 3.35 1.74 6.41
CA VAL A 70 3.19 0.86 5.23
C VAL A 70 3.74 -0.53 5.49
N ARG A 71 4.91 -0.64 6.15
CA ARG A 71 5.51 -1.93 6.51
C ARG A 71 4.70 -2.71 7.54
N CYS A 72 3.90 -2.05 8.37
CA CYS A 72 2.96 -2.73 9.25
C CYS A 72 1.78 -3.33 8.46
N LEU A 73 1.34 -2.74 7.34
CA LEU A 73 0.21 -3.24 6.56
C LEU A 73 0.45 -4.64 5.98
N ASN A 74 1.71 -5.00 5.66
CA ASN A 74 2.08 -6.30 5.10
C ASN A 74 3.01 -7.12 6.00
N ARG A 75 3.13 -6.77 7.28
CA ARG A 75 3.97 -7.48 8.26
C ARG A 75 5.47 -7.43 7.95
N MET A 76 5.94 -6.46 7.13
CA MET A 76 7.38 -6.25 6.92
C MET A 76 8.06 -5.59 8.12
N HIS A 77 7.31 -4.89 9.00
CA HIS A 77 7.87 -4.28 10.20
C HIS A 77 8.47 -5.34 11.15
N GLU A 78 7.79 -6.48 11.33
CA GLU A 78 8.21 -7.55 12.24
C GLU A 78 9.48 -8.30 11.79
N VAL A 79 9.99 -8.06 10.56
CA VAL A 79 11.27 -8.63 10.10
C VAL A 79 12.46 -7.93 10.76
N VAL A 80 12.26 -6.72 11.29
CA VAL A 80 13.31 -5.97 11.99
C VAL A 80 13.44 -6.50 13.42
N PRO A 81 14.64 -6.91 13.88
CA PRO A 81 14.84 -7.36 15.24
C PRO A 81 14.38 -6.34 16.27
N GLY A 82 13.60 -6.77 17.27
CA GLY A 82 13.06 -5.91 18.32
C GLY A 82 11.86 -5.05 17.89
N ALA A 83 11.39 -5.16 16.64
CA ALA A 83 10.18 -4.47 16.22
C ALA A 83 8.93 -5.11 16.84
N ARG A 84 7.98 -4.26 17.25
CA ARG A 84 6.70 -4.67 17.84
C ARG A 84 5.56 -3.89 17.21
N VAL A 85 4.39 -4.54 17.15
CA VAL A 85 3.14 -3.95 16.63
C VAL A 85 2.02 -4.25 17.62
N SER A 86 1.11 -3.30 17.83
CA SER A 86 -0.17 -3.52 18.50
C SER A 86 -1.29 -2.75 17.79
N GLY A 87 -2.54 -2.98 18.20
CA GLY A 87 -3.70 -2.51 17.46
C GLY A 87 -4.14 -3.52 16.38
N GLN A 88 -4.93 -3.08 15.43
CA GLN A 88 -5.48 -3.95 14.39
C GLN A 88 -5.06 -3.49 12.99
N VAL A 89 -4.76 -4.44 12.12
CA VAL A 89 -4.62 -4.27 10.67
C VAL A 89 -5.48 -5.31 9.99
N LEU A 90 -6.47 -4.87 9.24
CA LEU A 90 -7.43 -5.73 8.56
C LEU A 90 -7.22 -5.62 7.04
N LEU A 91 -7.32 -6.77 6.35
CA LEU A 91 -7.44 -6.90 4.91
C LEU A 91 -8.74 -7.66 4.65
N ASP A 92 -9.72 -7.06 3.97
CA ASP A 92 -11.07 -7.60 3.79
C ASP A 92 -11.69 -8.06 5.13
N ASP A 93 -11.63 -7.21 6.16
CA ASP A 93 -12.11 -7.48 7.52
C ASP A 93 -11.41 -8.64 8.26
N GLN A 94 -10.37 -9.24 7.68
CA GLN A 94 -9.55 -10.28 8.30
C GLN A 94 -8.24 -9.68 8.86
N SER A 95 -7.96 -9.93 10.14
CA SER A 95 -6.73 -9.43 10.75
C SER A 95 -5.50 -10.13 10.16
N VAL A 96 -4.56 -9.33 9.65
CA VAL A 96 -3.28 -9.85 9.12
C VAL A 96 -2.33 -10.31 10.23
N TYR A 97 -2.58 -9.93 11.48
CA TYR A 97 -1.78 -10.31 12.67
C TYR A 97 -2.44 -11.39 13.54
N SER A 98 -3.56 -11.97 13.12
CA SER A 98 -4.19 -13.06 13.87
C SER A 98 -3.26 -14.27 14.01
N ARG A 99 -3.40 -14.98 15.14
CA ARG A 99 -2.63 -16.21 15.40
C ARG A 99 -2.89 -17.22 14.28
N GLY A 100 -1.82 -17.75 13.70
CA GLY A 100 -1.86 -18.74 12.60
C GLY A 100 -1.94 -18.13 11.19
N VAL A 101 -2.03 -16.81 11.05
CA VAL A 101 -1.91 -16.15 9.74
C VAL A 101 -0.44 -16.17 9.31
N ASP A 102 -0.18 -16.80 8.16
CA ASP A 102 1.13 -16.87 7.55
C ASP A 102 1.56 -15.51 6.95
N PRO A 103 2.68 -14.90 7.41
CA PRO A 103 3.20 -13.66 6.85
C PRO A 103 3.48 -13.71 5.35
N VAL A 104 3.88 -14.87 4.81
CA VAL A 104 4.17 -15.05 3.38
C VAL A 104 2.88 -14.87 2.57
N ARG A 105 1.76 -15.44 3.04
CA ARG A 105 0.45 -15.26 2.40
C ARG A 105 0.00 -13.80 2.45
N VAL A 106 0.23 -13.10 3.57
CA VAL A 106 -0.09 -11.67 3.68
C VAL A 106 0.72 -10.87 2.67
N ARG A 107 2.06 -11.09 2.59
CA ARG A 107 2.95 -10.37 1.66
C ARG A 107 2.69 -10.67 0.19
N ARG A 108 2.12 -11.83 -0.12
CA ARG A 108 1.65 -12.15 -1.46
C ARG A 108 0.41 -11.31 -1.84
N ARG A 109 -0.58 -11.19 -0.92
CA ARG A 109 -1.80 -10.40 -1.14
C ARG A 109 -1.53 -8.90 -1.07
N VAL A 110 -0.56 -8.48 -0.25
CA VAL A 110 -0.18 -7.08 -0.01
C VAL A 110 1.29 -6.92 -0.41
N GLY A 111 1.51 -6.69 -1.69
CA GLY A 111 2.84 -6.54 -2.28
C GLY A 111 3.49 -5.21 -1.89
N MET A 112 4.82 -5.15 -2.00
CA MET A 112 5.58 -3.94 -1.64
C MET A 112 6.64 -3.60 -2.68
N VAL A 113 6.67 -2.32 -3.06
CA VAL A 113 7.71 -1.69 -3.86
C VAL A 113 8.49 -0.73 -2.96
N PHE A 114 9.80 -0.91 -2.90
CA PHE A 114 10.68 -0.17 -2.00
C PHE A 114 11.19 1.12 -2.64
N GLN A 115 11.67 2.03 -1.80
CA GLN A 115 12.22 3.32 -2.19
C GLN A 115 13.41 3.19 -3.16
N LYS A 116 14.35 2.28 -2.85
CA LYS A 116 15.45 1.96 -3.77
C LYS A 116 15.06 0.75 -4.60
N PRO A 117 15.19 0.83 -5.94
CA PRO A 117 15.04 -0.34 -6.77
C PRO A 117 15.91 -1.49 -6.26
N ASN A 118 15.33 -2.67 -6.13
CA ASN A 118 15.99 -3.83 -5.57
C ASN A 118 15.78 -5.09 -6.42
N PRO A 119 16.10 -5.06 -7.73
CA PRO A 119 16.08 -6.29 -8.51
C PRO A 119 17.07 -7.29 -7.90
N PHE A 120 16.77 -8.57 -7.97
CA PHE A 120 17.71 -9.59 -7.53
C PHE A 120 18.96 -9.56 -8.43
N PRO A 121 20.16 -9.28 -7.88
CA PRO A 121 21.33 -8.94 -8.68
C PRO A 121 21.86 -10.12 -9.52
N THR A 122 21.61 -11.35 -9.10
CA THR A 122 22.03 -12.57 -9.78
C THR A 122 21.00 -13.07 -10.79
N MET A 123 19.85 -12.38 -10.91
CA MET A 123 18.76 -12.80 -11.78
C MET A 123 18.64 -11.88 -13.01
N THR A 124 18.27 -12.48 -14.13
CA THR A 124 17.91 -11.76 -15.36
C THR A 124 16.62 -10.95 -15.18
N VAL A 125 16.26 -10.13 -16.18
CA VAL A 125 14.96 -9.41 -16.19
C VAL A 125 13.81 -10.40 -16.09
N ARG A 126 13.82 -11.47 -16.90
CA ARG A 126 12.84 -12.56 -16.90
C ARG A 126 12.74 -13.20 -15.50
N GLU A 127 13.86 -13.63 -14.95
CA GLU A 127 13.90 -14.30 -13.65
C GLU A 127 13.45 -13.41 -12.50
N ASN A 128 13.74 -12.11 -12.56
CA ASN A 128 13.23 -11.15 -11.58
C ASN A 128 11.69 -11.11 -11.58
N VAL A 129 11.04 -11.10 -12.74
CA VAL A 129 9.57 -11.16 -12.85
C VAL A 129 9.05 -12.47 -12.26
N LEU A 130 9.65 -13.60 -12.64
CA LEU A 130 9.20 -14.94 -12.21
C LEU A 130 9.53 -15.27 -10.75
N SER A 131 10.45 -14.53 -10.14
CA SER A 131 10.90 -14.80 -8.76
C SER A 131 9.77 -14.76 -7.75
N GLY A 132 8.79 -13.87 -7.94
CA GLY A 132 7.61 -13.80 -7.07
C GLY A 132 6.79 -15.08 -7.05
N LEU A 133 6.62 -15.72 -8.21
CA LEU A 133 5.91 -17.01 -8.31
C LEU A 133 6.74 -18.14 -7.70
N ARG A 134 8.02 -18.24 -8.10
CA ARG A 134 8.92 -19.31 -7.65
C ARG A 134 9.08 -19.34 -6.13
N LEU A 135 9.23 -18.16 -5.50
CA LEU A 135 9.32 -18.03 -4.04
C LEU A 135 8.01 -18.41 -3.31
N ASN A 136 6.88 -18.33 -3.99
CA ASN A 136 5.57 -18.72 -3.45
C ASN A 136 5.14 -20.12 -3.87
N GLY A 137 5.98 -20.89 -4.59
CA GLY A 137 5.64 -22.22 -5.08
C GLY A 137 4.48 -22.23 -6.08
N ILE A 138 4.34 -21.16 -6.87
CA ILE A 138 3.27 -21.02 -7.88
C ILE A 138 3.87 -21.42 -9.23
N GLU A 139 3.26 -22.39 -9.88
CA GLU A 139 3.59 -22.79 -11.24
C GLU A 139 2.78 -21.95 -12.24
N SER A 140 3.41 -21.51 -13.30
CA SER A 140 2.75 -20.90 -14.47
C SER A 140 2.76 -21.91 -15.61
N GLN A 141 1.64 -22.05 -16.29
CA GLN A 141 1.53 -22.89 -17.49
C GLN A 141 2.28 -22.27 -18.69
N ASP A 142 2.41 -20.95 -18.71
CA ASP A 142 3.11 -20.19 -19.74
C ASP A 142 3.86 -19.02 -19.08
N GLU A 143 5.15 -19.27 -18.78
CA GLU A 143 6.02 -18.25 -18.17
C GLU A 143 6.29 -17.08 -19.12
N ASP A 144 6.36 -17.33 -20.44
CA ASP A 144 6.64 -16.29 -21.43
C ASP A 144 5.48 -15.31 -21.54
N ALA A 145 4.25 -15.80 -21.66
CA ALA A 145 3.06 -14.96 -21.66
C ALA A 145 2.90 -14.19 -20.35
N LEU A 146 3.24 -14.81 -19.21
CA LEU A 146 3.21 -14.14 -17.91
C LEU A 146 4.22 -12.98 -17.85
N VAL A 147 5.46 -13.22 -18.27
CA VAL A 147 6.54 -12.22 -18.28
C VAL A 147 6.14 -11.04 -19.17
N GLU A 148 5.71 -11.31 -20.42
CA GLU A 148 5.26 -10.27 -21.33
C GLU A 148 4.10 -9.46 -20.74
N ARG A 149 3.03 -10.13 -20.30
CA ARG A 149 1.86 -9.48 -19.67
C ARG A 149 2.27 -8.57 -18.52
N THR A 150 3.10 -9.07 -17.63
CA THR A 150 3.48 -8.36 -16.41
C THR A 150 4.39 -7.18 -16.72
N LEU A 151 5.35 -7.34 -17.66
CA LEU A 151 6.20 -6.23 -18.10
C LEU A 151 5.41 -5.17 -18.88
N ARG A 152 4.37 -5.55 -19.64
CA ARG A 152 3.44 -4.60 -20.25
C ARG A 152 2.64 -3.83 -19.20
N GLN A 153 2.12 -4.53 -18.18
CA GLN A 153 1.43 -3.89 -17.05
C GLN A 153 2.33 -2.90 -16.30
N ALA A 154 3.65 -3.16 -16.24
CA ALA A 154 4.64 -2.26 -15.65
C ALA A 154 5.18 -1.20 -16.62
N ALA A 155 4.59 -1.06 -17.83
CA ALA A 155 5.03 -0.16 -18.90
C ALA A 155 6.54 -0.30 -19.21
N LEU A 156 7.06 -1.53 -19.21
CA LEU A 156 8.49 -1.82 -19.37
C LEU A 156 8.79 -2.71 -20.56
N TRP A 157 7.80 -3.46 -21.10
CA TRP A 157 7.99 -4.48 -22.13
C TRP A 157 8.75 -3.99 -23.35
N ASP A 158 8.33 -2.89 -23.95
CA ASP A 158 8.91 -2.39 -25.19
C ASP A 158 10.38 -1.93 -25.05
N GLU A 159 10.82 -1.67 -23.81
CA GLU A 159 12.18 -1.28 -23.50
C GLU A 159 13.10 -2.47 -23.22
N VAL A 160 12.55 -3.64 -22.84
CA VAL A 160 13.35 -4.79 -22.37
C VAL A 160 13.10 -6.09 -23.09
N LYS A 161 12.12 -6.18 -23.99
CA LYS A 161 11.76 -7.43 -24.71
C LYS A 161 12.92 -8.12 -25.41
N ASP A 162 13.89 -7.36 -25.90
CA ASP A 162 15.06 -7.87 -26.62
C ASP A 162 16.27 -8.14 -25.67
N VAL A 163 16.10 -7.92 -24.35
CA VAL A 163 17.17 -8.05 -23.36
C VAL A 163 16.71 -8.80 -22.09
N LEU A 164 15.68 -9.65 -22.19
CA LEU A 164 15.08 -10.37 -21.06
C LEU A 164 16.08 -11.24 -20.29
N ASP A 165 17.11 -11.74 -20.97
CA ASP A 165 18.16 -12.59 -20.39
C ASP A 165 19.35 -11.82 -19.81
N ARG A 166 19.32 -10.47 -19.87
CA ARG A 166 20.33 -9.64 -19.22
C ARG A 166 20.04 -9.49 -17.73
N PRO A 167 21.07 -9.30 -16.87
CA PRO A 167 20.88 -9.02 -15.45
C PRO A 167 19.94 -7.84 -15.23
N GLY A 168 18.97 -7.98 -14.30
CA GLY A 168 18.03 -6.89 -13.97
C GLY A 168 18.75 -5.61 -13.49
N THR A 169 19.94 -5.75 -12.91
CA THR A 169 20.78 -4.63 -12.45
C THR A 169 21.44 -3.84 -13.59
N SER A 170 21.46 -4.35 -14.82
CA SER A 170 21.99 -3.64 -16.00
C SER A 170 21.04 -2.56 -16.53
N LEU A 171 19.82 -2.54 -16.06
CA LEU A 171 18.79 -1.56 -16.44
C LEU A 171 19.03 -0.20 -15.78
N SER A 172 18.49 0.88 -16.37
CA SER A 172 18.47 2.20 -15.73
C SER A 172 17.66 2.20 -14.43
N GLY A 173 17.86 3.18 -13.55
CA GLY A 173 17.16 3.25 -12.26
C GLY A 173 15.62 3.21 -12.41
N GLY A 174 15.07 3.96 -13.36
CA GLY A 174 13.63 3.95 -13.65
C GLY A 174 13.14 2.62 -14.23
N GLN A 175 13.94 1.95 -15.06
CA GLN A 175 13.63 0.61 -15.55
C GLN A 175 13.69 -0.43 -14.43
N GLN A 176 14.70 -0.35 -13.54
CA GLN A 176 14.80 -1.23 -12.38
C GLN A 176 13.60 -1.07 -11.44
N GLN A 177 13.13 0.16 -11.23
CA GLN A 177 11.93 0.41 -10.42
C GLN A 177 10.68 -0.23 -11.04
N ARG A 178 10.49 -0.05 -12.35
CA ARG A 178 9.37 -0.70 -13.05
C ARG A 178 9.52 -2.22 -13.11
N LEU A 179 10.74 -2.75 -13.13
CA LEU A 179 10.99 -4.19 -12.98
C LEU A 179 10.58 -4.69 -11.58
N CYS A 180 10.86 -3.93 -10.52
CA CYS A 180 10.39 -4.24 -9.17
C CYS A 180 8.87 -4.19 -9.05
N ILE A 181 8.21 -3.25 -9.75
CA ILE A 181 6.75 -3.22 -9.87
C ILE A 181 6.25 -4.46 -10.62
N ALA A 182 6.85 -4.81 -11.77
CA ALA A 182 6.51 -6.03 -12.50
C ALA A 182 6.63 -7.28 -11.63
N ARG A 183 7.71 -7.43 -10.87
CA ARG A 183 7.89 -8.51 -9.90
C ARG A 183 6.78 -8.55 -8.86
N CYS A 184 6.32 -7.40 -8.37
CA CYS A 184 5.20 -7.30 -7.45
C CYS A 184 3.89 -7.74 -8.12
N LEU A 185 3.63 -7.32 -9.36
CA LEU A 185 2.43 -7.64 -10.12
C LEU A 185 2.34 -9.11 -10.53
N SER A 186 3.47 -9.82 -10.68
CA SER A 186 3.51 -11.20 -11.16
C SER A 186 2.75 -12.19 -10.26
N VAL A 187 2.61 -11.89 -8.97
CA VAL A 187 1.86 -12.70 -8.01
C VAL A 187 0.40 -12.26 -7.86
N GLU A 188 -0.06 -11.31 -8.67
CA GLU A 188 -1.41 -10.76 -8.68
C GLU A 188 -1.86 -10.31 -7.27
N PRO A 189 -1.19 -9.32 -6.66
CA PRO A 189 -1.55 -8.85 -5.32
C PRO A 189 -2.92 -8.14 -5.35
N GLU A 190 -3.54 -7.99 -4.20
CA GLU A 190 -4.78 -7.22 -4.04
C GLU A 190 -4.49 -5.76 -3.66
N VAL A 191 -3.38 -5.55 -2.96
CA VAL A 191 -2.89 -4.23 -2.53
C VAL A 191 -1.43 -4.08 -2.92
N ILE A 192 -1.06 -2.90 -3.43
CA ILE A 192 0.31 -2.54 -3.74
C ILE A 192 0.73 -1.39 -2.82
N LEU A 193 1.73 -1.64 -1.98
CA LEU A 193 2.37 -0.64 -1.14
C LEU A 193 3.59 -0.09 -1.86
N MET A 194 3.72 1.23 -1.94
CA MET A 194 4.86 1.90 -2.58
C MET A 194 5.50 2.87 -1.58
N ASP A 195 6.72 2.58 -1.15
CA ASP A 195 7.46 3.42 -0.20
C ASP A 195 8.39 4.35 -0.98
N GLU A 196 7.99 5.59 -1.21
CA GLU A 196 8.71 6.63 -1.97
C GLU A 196 9.27 6.15 -3.33
N PRO A 197 8.43 5.57 -4.22
CA PRO A 197 8.91 4.84 -5.41
C PRO A 197 9.65 5.70 -6.44
N CYS A 198 9.56 7.03 -6.35
CA CYS A 198 10.16 7.95 -7.31
C CYS A 198 11.33 8.78 -6.73
N SER A 199 11.68 8.61 -5.45
CA SER A 199 12.65 9.50 -4.76
C SER A 199 14.06 9.49 -5.35
N ALA A 200 14.44 8.42 -6.04
CA ALA A 200 15.77 8.27 -6.67
C ALA A 200 15.72 8.33 -8.21
N LEU A 201 14.60 8.77 -8.79
CA LEU A 201 14.36 8.78 -10.22
C LEU A 201 14.49 10.20 -10.81
N ASP A 202 14.91 10.28 -12.07
CA ASP A 202 14.82 11.50 -12.85
C ASP A 202 13.36 11.87 -13.16
N PRO A 203 13.08 13.12 -13.61
CA PRO A 203 11.71 13.57 -13.86
C PRO A 203 10.96 12.74 -14.90
N ILE A 204 11.63 12.22 -15.94
CA ILE A 204 11.01 11.41 -17.00
C ILE A 204 10.60 10.05 -16.44
N ALA A 205 11.50 9.40 -15.71
CA ALA A 205 11.21 8.12 -15.05
C ALA A 205 10.11 8.27 -13.98
N THR A 206 10.10 9.40 -13.25
CA THR A 206 9.04 9.74 -12.29
C THR A 206 7.68 9.84 -12.97
N SER A 207 7.56 10.59 -14.09
CA SER A 207 6.30 10.70 -14.84
C SER A 207 5.78 9.34 -15.29
N ARG A 208 6.67 8.46 -15.79
CA ARG A 208 6.29 7.10 -16.19
C ARG A 208 5.75 6.24 -15.04
N VAL A 209 6.33 6.38 -13.84
CA VAL A 209 5.82 5.67 -12.65
C VAL A 209 4.49 6.25 -12.20
N GLU A 210 4.29 7.58 -12.26
CA GLU A 210 3.02 8.23 -11.95
C GLU A 210 1.90 7.79 -12.90
N GLU A 211 2.16 7.78 -14.20
CA GLU A 211 1.23 7.27 -15.23
C GLU A 211 0.88 5.79 -14.97
N LEU A 212 1.89 4.99 -14.62
CA LEU A 212 1.70 3.59 -14.27
C LEU A 212 0.79 3.42 -13.03
N VAL A 213 0.98 4.21 -11.98
CA VAL A 213 0.12 4.19 -10.79
C VAL A 213 -1.34 4.49 -11.17
N GLN A 214 -1.57 5.48 -12.03
CA GLN A 214 -2.91 5.81 -12.52
C GLN A 214 -3.56 4.68 -13.32
N GLN A 215 -2.79 3.94 -14.13
CA GLN A 215 -3.29 2.78 -14.88
C GLN A 215 -3.60 1.58 -13.97
N LEU A 216 -2.78 1.38 -12.94
CA LEU A 216 -2.95 0.25 -12.02
C LEU A 216 -4.13 0.41 -11.06
N ARG A 217 -4.56 1.64 -10.74
CA ARG A 217 -5.62 1.90 -9.75
C ARG A 217 -6.96 1.26 -10.11
N ASP A 218 -7.26 1.09 -11.39
CA ASP A 218 -8.53 0.49 -11.83
C ASP A 218 -8.64 -0.98 -11.41
N ARG A 219 -7.50 -1.62 -11.17
CA ARG A 219 -7.42 -3.04 -10.84
C ARG A 219 -6.92 -3.30 -9.40
N TYR A 220 -6.07 -2.44 -8.88
CA TYR A 220 -5.37 -2.63 -7.59
C TYR A 220 -5.71 -1.52 -6.61
N THR A 221 -5.72 -1.85 -5.33
CA THR A 221 -5.68 -0.85 -4.25
C THR A 221 -4.23 -0.43 -4.03
N ILE A 222 -3.95 0.86 -4.03
CA ILE A 222 -2.57 1.36 -3.96
C ILE A 222 -2.41 2.28 -2.74
N VAL A 223 -1.36 2.04 -1.95
CA VAL A 223 -0.92 2.96 -0.89
C VAL A 223 0.47 3.45 -1.26
N ILE A 224 0.62 4.75 -1.49
CA ILE A 224 1.88 5.37 -1.87
C ILE A 224 2.38 6.33 -0.80
N VAL A 225 3.59 6.11 -0.29
CA VAL A 225 4.30 7.09 0.53
C VAL A 225 5.07 8.02 -0.37
N THR A 226 4.94 9.31 -0.16
CA THR A 226 5.76 10.31 -0.84
C THR A 226 5.97 11.55 0.03
N HIS A 227 7.13 12.18 -0.10
CA HIS A 227 7.40 13.51 0.43
C HIS A 227 7.13 14.62 -0.60
N ASN A 228 6.81 14.23 -1.86
CA ASN A 228 6.48 15.18 -2.92
C ASN A 228 4.96 15.41 -2.96
N MET A 229 4.54 16.58 -2.48
CA MET A 229 3.12 16.97 -2.43
C MET A 229 2.49 17.05 -3.81
N GLN A 230 3.24 17.52 -4.82
CA GLN A 230 2.73 17.60 -6.19
C GLN A 230 2.47 16.20 -6.77
N GLN A 231 3.32 15.22 -6.45
CA GLN A 231 3.10 13.83 -6.82
C GLN A 231 1.83 13.30 -6.17
N ALA A 232 1.66 13.47 -4.85
CA ALA A 232 0.45 13.04 -4.15
C ALA A 232 -0.81 13.64 -4.78
N ALA A 233 -0.78 14.95 -5.08
CA ALA A 233 -1.91 15.66 -5.70
C ALA A 233 -2.26 15.14 -7.11
N ARG A 234 -1.27 14.63 -7.88
CA ARG A 234 -1.51 14.12 -9.24
C ARG A 234 -2.03 12.69 -9.27
N VAL A 235 -1.57 11.84 -8.34
CA VAL A 235 -1.80 10.38 -8.46
C VAL A 235 -2.84 9.84 -7.48
N ALA A 236 -3.13 10.53 -6.38
CA ALA A 236 -3.94 9.98 -5.30
C ALA A 236 -5.39 10.43 -5.32
N ASP A 237 -6.30 9.51 -5.01
CA ASP A 237 -7.72 9.78 -4.75
C ASP A 237 -7.92 10.29 -3.31
N TYR A 238 -7.17 9.73 -2.35
CA TYR A 238 -7.19 10.07 -0.93
C TYR A 238 -5.79 10.41 -0.44
N THR A 239 -5.71 11.32 0.53
CA THR A 239 -4.43 11.71 1.14
C THR A 239 -4.54 11.66 2.65
N ALA A 240 -3.54 11.03 3.28
CA ALA A 240 -3.37 10.92 4.72
C ALA A 240 -2.11 11.69 5.15
N PHE A 241 -2.27 12.70 5.99
CA PHE A 241 -1.16 13.48 6.54
C PHE A 241 -0.71 12.92 7.89
N PHE A 242 0.56 12.54 7.97
CA PHE A 242 1.20 11.98 9.15
C PHE A 242 2.15 13.00 9.80
N TYR A 243 2.11 13.07 11.12
CA TYR A 243 3.03 13.88 11.91
C TYR A 243 3.35 13.21 13.25
N LEU A 244 4.63 13.09 13.59
CA LEU A 244 5.13 12.51 14.85
C LEU A 244 4.48 11.16 15.25
N GLY A 245 4.25 10.30 14.27
CA GLY A 245 3.67 8.97 14.48
C GLY A 245 2.15 8.92 14.54
N GLU A 246 1.47 10.04 14.33
CA GLU A 246 0.02 10.17 14.36
C GLU A 246 -0.55 10.47 12.97
N LEU A 247 -1.77 10.02 12.71
CA LEU A 247 -2.59 10.47 11.60
C LEU A 247 -3.26 11.78 11.98
N VAL A 248 -2.88 12.88 11.33
CA VAL A 248 -3.40 14.22 11.61
C VAL A 248 -4.68 14.50 10.83
N GLU A 249 -4.69 14.12 9.54
CA GLU A 249 -5.82 14.32 8.65
C GLU A 249 -5.87 13.24 7.57
N HIS A 250 -7.08 12.81 7.19
CA HIS A 250 -7.33 11.91 6.08
C HIS A 250 -8.65 12.30 5.42
N ASP A 251 -8.59 12.60 4.13
CA ASP A 251 -9.76 12.93 3.31
C ASP A 251 -9.43 12.69 1.82
N THR A 252 -10.36 13.03 0.92
CA THR A 252 -10.07 13.08 -0.51
C THR A 252 -8.90 14.04 -0.76
N THR A 253 -8.09 13.73 -1.74
CA THR A 253 -6.89 14.51 -2.08
C THR A 253 -7.23 15.98 -2.36
N ASP A 254 -8.34 16.24 -3.06
CA ASP A 254 -8.81 17.59 -3.31
C ASP A 254 -9.07 18.38 -2.01
N VAL A 255 -9.77 17.76 -1.04
CA VAL A 255 -10.06 18.40 0.25
C VAL A 255 -8.78 18.69 1.02
N VAL A 256 -7.88 17.70 1.14
CA VAL A 256 -6.62 17.89 1.90
C VAL A 256 -5.77 19.01 1.31
N PHE A 257 -5.68 19.12 -0.02
CA PHE A 257 -4.82 20.11 -0.67
C PHE A 257 -5.45 21.50 -0.85
N THR A 258 -6.79 21.60 -0.93
CA THR A 258 -7.46 22.88 -1.20
C THR A 258 -8.15 23.48 0.03
N ARG A 259 -8.63 22.64 0.94
CA ARG A 259 -9.40 23.04 2.13
C ARG A 259 -9.10 22.13 3.33
N PRO A 260 -7.83 22.06 3.76
CA PRO A 260 -7.45 21.23 4.89
C PRO A 260 -8.26 21.62 6.14
N LYS A 261 -8.73 20.62 6.88
CA LYS A 261 -9.53 20.83 8.10
C LYS A 261 -8.64 21.05 9.33
N ASN A 262 -7.39 20.59 9.28
CA ASN A 262 -6.44 20.69 10.37
C ASN A 262 -5.40 21.79 10.09
N PRO A 263 -5.19 22.78 10.96
CA PRO A 263 -4.19 23.83 10.77
C PRO A 263 -2.76 23.29 10.54
N ARG A 264 -2.41 22.17 11.16
CA ARG A 264 -1.09 21.54 10.94
C ARG A 264 -0.93 21.03 9.51
N THR A 265 -2.01 20.56 8.89
CA THR A 265 -1.99 20.16 7.47
C THR A 265 -1.76 21.38 6.59
N GLU A 266 -2.46 22.49 6.85
CA GLU A 266 -2.29 23.75 6.13
C GLU A 266 -0.86 24.28 6.25
N ASP A 267 -0.30 24.31 7.46
CA ASP A 267 1.08 24.73 7.71
C ASP A 267 2.08 23.88 6.95
N TYR A 268 1.88 22.55 6.94
CA TYR A 268 2.74 21.63 6.20
C TYR A 268 2.68 21.88 4.69
N LEU A 269 1.48 22.03 4.13
CA LEU A 269 1.29 22.24 2.68
C LEU A 269 1.80 23.59 2.21
N THR A 270 1.75 24.63 3.06
CA THR A 270 2.22 25.98 2.75
C THR A 270 3.71 26.20 3.07
N GLY A 271 4.40 25.17 3.56
CA GLY A 271 5.82 25.30 3.94
C GLY A 271 6.09 26.09 5.21
N ARG A 272 5.06 26.39 6.01
CA ARG A 272 5.18 27.08 7.31
C ARG A 272 5.49 26.15 8.46
N PHE A 273 5.81 24.93 8.15
CA PHE A 273 6.07 23.87 9.09
C PHE A 273 7.55 23.93 9.52
N GLY A 274 7.82 24.38 10.75
CA GLY A 274 9.17 24.49 11.30
C GLY A 274 9.11 24.71 12.82
#